data_e03da7f8e9f81caf0df382afc3e1a526
#
_entry.id   e03da7f8e9f81caf0df382afc3e1a526
#
_cell.length_a   1.000
_cell.length_b   1.000
_cell.length_c   1.000
_cell.angle_alpha   90.00
_cell.angle_beta   90.00
_cell.angle_gamma   90.00
#
_symmetry.space_group_name_H-M   'P 1'
#
loop_
_entity.id
_entity.type
_entity.pdbx_description
1 polymer ?
#
loop_
_entity_poly.entity_id
_entity_poly.type
_entity_poly.pdbx_seq_one_letter_code
_entity_poly.pdbx_strand_id
1 'polypeptide(L)'
;MWRTLGGKKTGLIFERDGQKIELGASISKASINLDVNPKMPYLSFLAINYNIPVIAEVQNWFESCITQSYANPRAENIVLVSKNEATKESLIHALNDVGIDLSGYRYDEDSKHLFTQRTINGKVYELPFEAESDGTKKMIAALPVLMVALQEGRTVVVDELDAKLHPKLLRYVIQMFKNQELNKKGAQLLFSSHDLTTMKNTVFRRDEIWFAAMNDNHESEIYSLYEFRQEDNTRVKSTATFDKQYLEGRYGADQYVAYEWMKTAENF
;
A
#
# COMPACT_ATOMS: atom_id res chain seq x y z
N MET A 1 2.32 19.18 12.24
CA MET A 1 1.23 18.99 11.26
C MET A 1 0.92 20.31 10.56
N TRP A 2 0.89 20.31 9.22
CA TRP A 2 0.72 21.51 8.41
C TRP A 2 -0.47 21.34 7.47
N ARG A 3 -1.15 22.43 7.18
CA ARG A 3 -2.27 22.46 6.22
C ARG A 3 -2.02 23.52 5.15
N THR A 4 -2.30 23.21 3.89
CA THR A 4 -2.32 24.19 2.80
C THR A 4 -3.65 24.95 2.83
N LEU A 5 -3.57 26.26 3.03
CA LEU A 5 -4.73 27.16 3.05
C LEU A 5 -4.93 27.78 1.67
N GLY A 6 -6.03 27.44 0.98
CA GLY A 6 -6.40 28.07 -0.30
C GLY A 6 -5.38 27.92 -1.43
N GLY A 7 -4.60 26.83 -1.45
CA GLY A 7 -3.64 26.50 -2.52
C GLY A 7 -2.36 27.35 -2.57
N LYS A 8 -2.18 28.31 -1.68
CA LYS A 8 -1.03 29.24 -1.71
C LYS A 8 -0.31 29.47 -0.39
N LYS A 9 -0.88 29.09 0.75
CA LYS A 9 -0.26 29.26 2.07
C LYS A 9 -0.36 27.99 2.89
N THR A 10 0.75 27.56 3.46
CA THR A 10 0.79 26.52 4.50
C THR A 10 0.62 27.18 5.87
N GLY A 11 -0.31 26.67 6.68
CA GLY A 11 -0.48 27.10 8.06
C GLY A 11 -0.16 25.95 9.01
N LEU A 12 0.58 26.25 10.08
CA LEU A 12 0.81 25.30 11.16
C LEU A 12 -0.53 24.99 11.84
N ILE A 13 -0.82 23.71 12.06
CA ILE A 13 -1.92 23.27 12.92
C ILE A 13 -1.36 22.98 14.30
N PHE A 14 -0.38 22.10 14.41
CA PHE A 14 0.46 21.92 15.58
C PHE A 14 1.82 21.31 15.18
N GLU A 15 2.80 21.50 16.03
CA GLU A 15 4.10 20.83 15.97
C GLU A 15 4.43 20.27 17.35
N ARG A 16 5.01 19.08 17.40
CA ARG A 16 5.46 18.45 18.62
C ARG A 16 6.87 17.93 18.44
N ASP A 17 7.75 18.37 19.34
CA ASP A 17 9.12 17.86 19.47
C ASP A 17 9.29 17.40 20.93
N GLY A 18 9.27 16.07 21.13
CA GLY A 18 9.25 15.47 22.45
C GLY A 18 8.06 15.93 23.28
N GLN A 19 8.32 16.72 24.34
CA GLN A 19 7.29 17.30 25.20
C GLN A 19 6.90 18.74 24.79
N LYS A 20 7.70 19.38 23.95
CA LYS A 20 7.40 20.73 23.48
C LYS A 20 6.31 20.68 22.39
N ILE A 21 5.22 21.37 22.64
CA ILE A 21 4.09 21.46 21.71
C ILE A 21 3.86 22.92 21.33
N GLU A 22 3.81 23.19 20.03
CA GLU A 22 3.46 24.47 19.47
C GLU A 22 2.14 24.36 18.71
N LEU A 23 1.18 25.25 19.01
CA LEU A 23 -0.13 25.29 18.35
C LEU A 23 -0.16 26.37 17.29
N GLY A 24 -0.70 26.04 16.12
CA GLY A 24 -0.94 27.01 15.06
C GLY A 24 -2.14 27.92 15.34
N ALA A 25 -2.21 29.03 14.63
CA ALA A 25 -3.26 30.05 14.83
C ALA A 25 -4.70 29.54 14.68
N SER A 26 -4.90 28.44 13.93
CA SER A 26 -6.22 27.83 13.71
C SER A 26 -6.79 27.14 14.96
N ILE A 27 -5.95 26.73 15.90
CA ILE A 27 -6.35 25.99 17.11
C ILE A 27 -5.91 26.67 18.43
N SER A 28 -5.04 27.69 18.36
CA SER A 28 -4.47 28.36 19.54
C SER A 28 -5.49 29.09 20.42
N LYS A 29 -6.71 29.30 19.92
CA LYS A 29 -7.80 29.95 20.67
C LYS A 29 -8.54 29.03 21.63
N ALA A 30 -8.35 27.71 21.50
CA ALA A 30 -8.94 26.73 22.40
C ALA A 30 -8.05 26.55 23.64
N SER A 31 -8.66 26.34 24.80
CA SER A 31 -7.93 25.93 26.01
C SER A 31 -7.52 24.48 25.89
N ILE A 32 -6.40 24.25 25.19
CA ILE A 32 -5.89 22.94 24.91
C ILE A 32 -4.78 22.56 25.89
N ASN A 33 -4.86 21.38 26.47
CA ASN A 33 -3.81 20.87 27.34
C ASN A 33 -2.56 20.51 26.50
N LEU A 34 -1.41 21.06 26.91
CA LEU A 34 -0.11 20.81 26.28
C LEU A 34 0.71 19.75 27.05
N ASP A 35 0.29 19.38 28.27
CA ASP A 35 0.92 18.33 29.05
C ASP A 35 0.29 16.98 28.71
N VAL A 36 0.87 16.28 27.75
CA VAL A 36 0.36 15.03 27.21
C VAL A 36 1.44 13.96 27.27
N ASN A 37 1.06 12.75 27.67
CA ASN A 37 1.97 11.61 27.74
C ASN A 37 2.81 11.51 26.44
N PRO A 38 4.16 11.46 26.54
CA PRO A 38 5.04 11.38 25.37
C PRO A 38 4.77 10.20 24.43
N LYS A 39 4.23 9.12 24.96
CA LYS A 39 3.90 7.90 24.18
C LYS A 39 2.56 8.01 23.43
N MET A 40 1.75 9.03 23.71
CA MET A 40 0.47 9.23 23.02
C MET A 40 0.67 10.15 21.81
N PRO A 41 0.28 9.76 20.58
CA PRO A 41 0.25 10.68 19.46
C PRO A 41 -0.64 11.89 19.75
N TYR A 42 -0.11 13.10 19.55
CA TYR A 42 -0.85 14.31 19.90
C TYR A 42 -2.10 14.51 19.04
N LEU A 43 -2.08 14.06 17.80
CA LEU A 43 -3.28 14.04 16.94
C LEU A 43 -4.43 13.25 17.59
N SER A 44 -4.13 12.03 18.07
CA SER A 44 -5.14 11.18 18.74
C SER A 44 -5.65 11.82 20.04
N PHE A 45 -4.76 12.43 20.82
CA PHE A 45 -5.16 13.19 22.01
C PHE A 45 -6.13 14.33 21.68
N LEU A 46 -5.83 15.11 20.64
CA LEU A 46 -6.70 16.21 20.20
C LEU A 46 -8.04 15.69 19.67
N ALA A 47 -8.04 14.63 18.90
CA ALA A 47 -9.25 14.05 18.31
C ALA A 47 -10.21 13.50 19.38
N ILE A 48 -9.69 12.92 20.46
CA ILE A 48 -10.50 12.33 21.53
C ILE A 48 -11.06 13.42 22.48
N ASN A 49 -10.26 14.44 22.79
CA ASN A 49 -10.58 15.36 23.88
C ASN A 49 -11.17 16.71 23.41
N TYR A 50 -11.04 17.03 22.11
CA TYR A 50 -11.45 18.35 21.58
C TYR A 50 -12.21 18.22 20.26
N ASN A 51 -13.31 18.95 20.14
CA ASN A 51 -14.07 19.01 18.90
C ASN A 51 -13.48 20.05 17.93
N ILE A 52 -12.37 19.70 17.29
CA ILE A 52 -11.66 20.58 16.34
C ILE A 52 -11.86 20.02 14.92
N PRO A 53 -12.63 20.71 14.03
CA PRO A 53 -13.02 20.16 12.73
C PRO A 53 -11.84 19.65 11.88
N VAL A 54 -10.74 20.40 11.82
CA VAL A 54 -9.55 20.00 11.03
C VAL A 54 -8.86 18.75 11.61
N ILE A 55 -8.91 18.55 12.91
CA ILE A 55 -8.38 17.35 13.57
C ILE A 55 -9.28 16.14 13.29
N ALA A 56 -10.60 16.32 13.39
CA ALA A 56 -11.57 15.28 13.06
C ALA A 56 -11.48 14.86 11.59
N GLU A 57 -11.30 15.80 10.66
CA GLU A 57 -11.08 15.50 9.23
C GLU A 57 -9.87 14.60 8.99
N VAL A 58 -8.75 14.90 9.66
CA VAL A 58 -7.51 14.10 9.54
C VAL A 58 -7.67 12.74 10.23
N GLN A 59 -8.30 12.69 11.40
CA GLN A 59 -8.57 11.43 12.11
C GLN A 59 -9.44 10.51 11.26
N ASN A 60 -10.53 11.02 10.70
CA ASN A 60 -11.42 10.27 9.82
C ASN A 60 -10.68 9.74 8.57
N TRP A 61 -9.74 10.52 8.03
CA TRP A 61 -8.92 10.05 6.92
C TRP A 61 -8.06 8.84 7.33
N PHE A 62 -7.38 8.90 8.48
CA PHE A 62 -6.60 7.76 8.98
C PHE A 62 -7.49 6.54 9.27
N GLU A 63 -8.68 6.73 9.85
CA GLU A 63 -9.64 5.65 10.11
C GLU A 63 -10.20 5.04 8.83
N SER A 64 -10.26 5.81 7.75
CA SER A 64 -10.67 5.32 6.43
C SER A 64 -9.57 4.54 5.71
N CYS A 65 -8.31 4.66 6.12
CA CYS A 65 -7.21 3.91 5.52
C CYS A 65 -7.39 2.41 5.76
N ILE A 66 -7.13 1.62 4.72
CA ILE A 66 -7.18 0.17 4.79
C ILE A 66 -5.75 -0.34 4.89
N THR A 67 -5.39 -0.96 6.02
CA THR A 67 -4.09 -1.61 6.18
C THR A 67 -4.26 -3.11 5.98
N GLN A 68 -3.46 -3.70 5.10
CA GLN A 68 -3.50 -5.11 4.77
C GLN A 68 -2.11 -5.74 4.83
N SER A 69 -2.07 -6.97 5.32
CA SER A 69 -0.94 -7.87 5.13
C SER A 69 -1.47 -9.14 4.46
N TYR A 70 -0.85 -9.54 3.36
CA TYR A 70 -1.28 -10.71 2.62
C TYR A 70 -0.43 -11.95 2.91
N ALA A 71 0.31 -11.97 3.99
CA ALA A 71 0.98 -13.18 4.47
C ALA A 71 -0.03 -14.33 4.66
N ASN A 72 -1.24 -13.99 5.16
CA ASN A 72 -2.37 -14.92 5.29
C ASN A 72 -3.61 -14.33 4.60
N PRO A 73 -3.86 -14.67 3.32
CA PRO A 73 -5.04 -14.21 2.59
C PRO A 73 -6.33 -14.68 3.27
N ARG A 74 -7.28 -13.75 3.47
CA ARG A 74 -8.56 -14.03 4.14
C ARG A 74 -9.68 -14.20 3.12
N ALA A 75 -10.31 -15.37 3.11
CA ALA A 75 -11.44 -15.67 2.23
C ALA A 75 -12.64 -14.75 2.49
N GLU A 76 -12.84 -14.30 3.74
CA GLU A 76 -13.95 -13.43 4.15
C GLU A 76 -13.94 -12.07 3.43
N ASN A 77 -12.81 -11.62 2.91
CA ASN A 77 -12.75 -10.36 2.17
C ASN A 77 -13.71 -10.33 0.97
N ILE A 78 -14.05 -11.49 0.41
CA ILE A 78 -14.98 -11.59 -0.70
C ILE A 78 -16.41 -11.14 -0.35
N VAL A 79 -16.77 -11.20 0.94
CA VAL A 79 -18.08 -10.76 1.45
C VAL A 79 -18.26 -9.25 1.25
N LEU A 80 -17.17 -8.46 1.19
CA LEU A 80 -17.21 -7.02 0.94
C LEU A 80 -17.92 -6.67 -0.37
N VAL A 81 -17.82 -7.55 -1.37
CA VAL A 81 -18.43 -7.34 -2.71
C VAL A 81 -19.59 -8.28 -2.99
N SER A 82 -19.86 -9.27 -2.13
CA SER A 82 -20.91 -10.28 -2.34
C SER A 82 -22.34 -9.75 -2.26
N LYS A 83 -22.53 -8.59 -1.62
CA LYS A 83 -23.86 -7.99 -1.42
C LYS A 83 -24.42 -7.29 -2.67
N ASN A 84 -23.60 -7.07 -3.68
CA ASN A 84 -23.98 -6.40 -4.92
C ASN A 84 -23.58 -7.27 -6.11
N GLU A 85 -24.57 -7.76 -6.86
CA GLU A 85 -24.36 -8.70 -7.97
C GLU A 85 -23.46 -8.10 -9.07
N ALA A 86 -23.63 -6.81 -9.41
CA ALA A 86 -22.78 -6.15 -10.40
C ALA A 86 -21.31 -6.06 -9.94
N THR A 87 -21.08 -5.87 -8.64
CA THR A 87 -19.71 -5.87 -8.07
C THR A 87 -19.13 -7.27 -8.03
N LYS A 88 -19.95 -8.29 -7.77
CA LYS A 88 -19.57 -9.70 -7.83
C LYS A 88 -19.14 -10.11 -9.24
N GLU A 89 -19.94 -9.75 -10.25
CA GLU A 89 -19.58 -9.97 -11.66
C GLU A 89 -18.26 -9.26 -12.02
N SER A 90 -18.10 -8.00 -11.60
CA SER A 90 -16.87 -7.24 -11.82
C SER A 90 -15.66 -7.92 -11.17
N LEU A 91 -15.81 -8.50 -9.99
CA LEU A 91 -14.74 -9.26 -9.32
C LEU A 91 -14.37 -10.52 -10.14
N ILE A 92 -15.39 -11.29 -10.60
CA ILE A 92 -15.15 -12.47 -11.42
C ILE A 92 -14.45 -12.08 -12.72
N HIS A 93 -14.87 -11.02 -13.39
CA HIS A 93 -14.19 -10.49 -14.57
C HIS A 93 -12.73 -10.13 -14.29
N ALA A 94 -12.47 -9.39 -13.21
CA ALA A 94 -11.11 -9.00 -12.84
C ALA A 94 -10.20 -10.20 -12.52
N LEU A 95 -10.75 -11.26 -11.92
CA LEU A 95 -10.03 -12.51 -11.68
C LEU A 95 -9.72 -13.24 -13.00
N ASN A 96 -10.70 -13.28 -13.91
CA ASN A 96 -10.54 -13.91 -15.22
C ASN A 96 -9.53 -13.16 -16.10
N ASP A 97 -9.51 -11.82 -16.06
CA ASP A 97 -8.53 -10.99 -16.77
C ASP A 97 -7.08 -11.33 -16.39
N VAL A 98 -6.88 -11.76 -15.17
CA VAL A 98 -5.54 -12.16 -14.67
C VAL A 98 -5.28 -13.67 -14.77
N GLY A 99 -6.15 -14.40 -15.48
CA GLY A 99 -6.00 -15.83 -15.74
C GLY A 99 -6.43 -16.75 -14.59
N ILE A 100 -7.21 -16.22 -13.64
CA ILE A 100 -7.87 -17.01 -12.60
C ILE A 100 -9.27 -17.31 -13.11
N ASP A 101 -9.41 -18.41 -13.86
CA ASP A 101 -10.65 -18.81 -14.54
C ASP A 101 -11.71 -19.26 -13.53
N LEU A 102 -12.64 -18.36 -13.20
CA LEU A 102 -13.77 -18.61 -12.31
C LEU A 102 -15.09 -18.33 -13.03
N SER A 103 -16.05 -19.22 -12.89
CA SER A 103 -17.43 -18.99 -13.29
C SER A 103 -18.30 -18.43 -12.15
N GLY A 104 -17.82 -18.50 -10.91
CA GLY A 104 -18.50 -18.00 -9.73
C GLY A 104 -17.77 -18.34 -8.45
N TYR A 105 -18.44 -18.02 -7.34
CA TYR A 105 -18.01 -18.42 -6.01
C TYR A 105 -19.20 -18.51 -5.06
N ARG A 106 -19.05 -19.31 -4.01
CA ARG A 106 -20.01 -19.42 -2.90
C ARG A 106 -19.28 -19.26 -1.59
N TYR A 107 -19.70 -18.30 -0.79
CA TYR A 107 -19.22 -18.13 0.58
C TYR A 107 -20.28 -18.58 1.55
N ASP A 108 -19.92 -19.49 2.45
CA ASP A 108 -20.76 -19.99 3.53
C ASP A 108 -20.47 -19.18 4.79
N GLU A 109 -21.44 -18.35 5.19
CA GLU A 109 -21.30 -17.46 6.33
C GLU A 109 -21.25 -18.21 7.68
N ASP A 110 -21.88 -19.39 7.78
CA ASP A 110 -21.92 -20.18 9.00
C ASP A 110 -20.60 -20.89 9.25
N SER A 111 -20.08 -21.57 8.22
CA SER A 111 -18.81 -22.29 8.31
C SER A 111 -17.58 -21.43 8.04
N LYS A 112 -17.76 -20.19 7.52
CA LYS A 112 -16.68 -19.29 7.04
C LYS A 112 -15.84 -19.89 5.91
N HIS A 113 -16.41 -20.82 5.12
CA HIS A 113 -15.73 -21.42 3.98
C HIS A 113 -16.11 -20.73 2.67
N LEU A 114 -15.11 -20.48 1.84
CA LEU A 114 -15.26 -20.04 0.47
C LEU A 114 -15.01 -21.19 -0.49
N PHE A 115 -15.91 -21.35 -1.46
CA PHE A 115 -15.76 -22.27 -2.57
C PHE A 115 -15.69 -21.48 -3.88
N THR A 116 -14.66 -21.71 -4.66
CA THR A 116 -14.55 -21.20 -6.03
C THR A 116 -15.26 -22.16 -7.00
N GLN A 117 -15.85 -21.62 -8.06
CA GLN A 117 -16.62 -22.39 -9.05
C GLN A 117 -16.01 -22.23 -10.42
N ARG A 118 -15.89 -23.37 -11.13
CA ARG A 118 -15.45 -23.43 -12.53
C ARG A 118 -16.43 -24.24 -13.35
N THR A 119 -16.74 -23.77 -14.55
CA THR A 119 -17.57 -24.50 -15.49
C THR A 119 -16.70 -25.24 -16.50
N ILE A 120 -16.71 -26.57 -16.43
CA ILE A 120 -15.95 -27.44 -17.34
C ILE A 120 -16.92 -28.35 -18.07
N ASN A 121 -16.95 -28.30 -19.41
CA ASN A 121 -17.87 -29.08 -20.25
C ASN A 121 -19.35 -28.94 -19.82
N GLY A 122 -19.76 -27.72 -19.45
CA GLY A 122 -21.14 -27.41 -19.03
C GLY A 122 -21.51 -27.87 -17.62
N LYS A 123 -20.58 -28.40 -16.85
CA LYS A 123 -20.77 -28.78 -15.44
C LYS A 123 -19.99 -27.84 -14.53
N VAL A 124 -20.65 -27.42 -13.43
CA VAL A 124 -20.03 -26.59 -12.40
C VAL A 124 -19.32 -27.49 -11.40
N TYR A 125 -18.05 -27.19 -11.15
CA TYR A 125 -17.21 -27.82 -10.14
C TYR A 125 -16.86 -26.80 -9.06
N GLU A 126 -16.93 -27.21 -7.80
CA GLU A 126 -16.50 -26.39 -6.64
C GLU A 126 -15.17 -26.88 -6.13
N LEU A 127 -14.29 -25.92 -5.80
CA LEU A 127 -13.00 -26.15 -5.16
C LEU A 127 -12.94 -25.31 -3.88
N PRO A 128 -12.60 -25.90 -2.72
CA PRO A 128 -12.37 -25.14 -1.51
C PRO A 128 -11.26 -24.12 -1.70
N PHE A 129 -11.40 -22.92 -1.12
CA PHE A 129 -10.40 -21.84 -1.20
C PHE A 129 -9.00 -22.31 -0.75
N GLU A 130 -8.94 -23.15 0.25
CA GLU A 130 -7.71 -23.71 0.80
C GLU A 130 -6.92 -24.55 -0.22
N ALA A 131 -7.61 -25.12 -1.18
CA ALA A 131 -7.01 -25.94 -2.25
C ALA A 131 -6.53 -25.10 -3.45
N GLU A 132 -6.85 -23.80 -3.48
CA GLU A 132 -6.33 -22.90 -4.52
C GLU A 132 -4.82 -22.63 -4.35
N SER A 133 -4.16 -22.21 -5.43
CA SER A 133 -2.77 -21.77 -5.36
C SER A 133 -2.63 -20.52 -4.49
N ASP A 134 -1.46 -20.31 -3.89
CA ASP A 134 -1.23 -19.14 -3.01
C ASP A 134 -1.44 -17.81 -3.75
N GLY A 135 -1.04 -17.72 -5.02
CA GLY A 135 -1.28 -16.52 -5.83
C GLY A 135 -2.78 -16.31 -6.10
N THR A 136 -3.52 -17.38 -6.38
CA THR A 136 -4.99 -17.34 -6.55
C THR A 136 -5.66 -16.90 -5.26
N LYS A 137 -5.30 -17.51 -4.12
CA LYS A 137 -5.81 -17.13 -2.79
C LYS A 137 -5.57 -15.65 -2.50
N LYS A 138 -4.36 -15.16 -2.78
CA LYS A 138 -4.01 -13.76 -2.57
C LYS A 138 -4.87 -12.83 -3.44
N MET A 139 -5.05 -13.12 -4.72
CA MET A 139 -5.86 -12.31 -5.61
C MET A 139 -7.36 -12.31 -5.21
N ILE A 140 -7.91 -13.47 -4.85
CA ILE A 140 -9.29 -13.58 -4.36
C ILE A 140 -9.50 -12.77 -3.09
N ALA A 141 -8.53 -12.73 -2.19
CA ALA A 141 -8.61 -11.97 -0.95
C ALA A 141 -8.31 -10.46 -1.14
N ALA A 142 -7.43 -10.10 -2.08
CA ALA A 142 -7.00 -8.73 -2.30
C ALA A 142 -7.99 -7.91 -3.14
N LEU A 143 -8.45 -8.46 -4.26
CA LEU A 143 -9.26 -7.70 -5.21
C LEU A 143 -10.53 -7.09 -4.60
N PRO A 144 -11.31 -7.77 -3.74
CA PRO A 144 -12.47 -7.16 -3.09
C PRO A 144 -12.13 -5.89 -2.31
N VAL A 145 -11.04 -5.93 -1.54
CA VAL A 145 -10.57 -4.78 -0.75
C VAL A 145 -10.13 -3.62 -1.65
N LEU A 146 -9.38 -3.94 -2.71
CA LEU A 146 -8.90 -2.94 -3.68
C LEU A 146 -10.07 -2.32 -4.46
N MET A 147 -11.08 -3.11 -4.83
CA MET A 147 -12.29 -2.61 -5.50
C MET A 147 -13.10 -1.67 -4.60
N VAL A 148 -13.28 -2.01 -3.32
CA VAL A 148 -13.93 -1.12 -2.34
C VAL A 148 -13.12 0.18 -2.19
N ALA A 149 -11.80 0.09 -2.10
CA ALA A 149 -10.95 1.27 -2.01
C ALA A 149 -11.10 2.20 -3.22
N LEU A 150 -11.12 1.64 -4.44
CA LEU A 150 -11.34 2.41 -5.67
C LEU A 150 -12.74 3.05 -5.72
N GLN A 151 -13.77 2.31 -5.29
CA GLN A 151 -15.15 2.80 -5.25
C GLN A 151 -15.35 3.93 -4.23
N GLU A 152 -14.64 3.91 -3.12
CA GLU A 152 -14.80 4.86 -2.02
C GLU A 152 -13.72 5.96 -2.02
N GLY A 153 -12.66 5.85 -2.81
CA GLY A 153 -11.55 6.81 -2.83
C GLY A 153 -10.62 6.69 -1.62
N ARG A 154 -10.46 5.47 -1.09
CA ARG A 154 -9.66 5.20 0.11
C ARG A 154 -8.18 5.04 -0.19
N THR A 155 -7.35 5.25 0.84
CA THR A 155 -5.94 4.87 0.82
C THR A 155 -5.80 3.43 1.32
N VAL A 156 -5.10 2.60 0.54
CA VAL A 156 -4.76 1.22 0.91
C VAL A 156 -3.26 1.16 1.17
N VAL A 157 -2.89 0.62 2.33
CA VAL A 157 -1.51 0.38 2.73
C VAL A 157 -1.28 -1.12 2.78
N VAL A 158 -0.33 -1.62 2.00
CA VAL A 158 -0.06 -3.07 1.87
C VAL A 158 1.41 -3.34 2.08
N ASP A 159 1.72 -4.19 3.05
CA ASP A 159 3.07 -4.68 3.23
C ASP A 159 3.31 -5.91 2.35
N GLU A 160 4.47 -5.95 1.65
CA GLU A 160 4.88 -7.02 0.74
C GLU A 160 3.78 -7.39 -0.29
N LEU A 161 3.29 -6.39 -1.03
CA LEU A 161 2.24 -6.61 -2.03
C LEU A 161 2.64 -7.67 -3.08
N ASP A 162 3.92 -7.75 -3.44
CA ASP A 162 4.48 -8.70 -4.41
C ASP A 162 4.57 -10.14 -3.89
N ALA A 163 4.61 -10.36 -2.56
CA ALA A 163 4.79 -11.70 -2.00
C ALA A 163 3.76 -12.69 -2.57
N LYS A 164 4.23 -13.81 -3.11
CA LYS A 164 3.43 -14.88 -3.74
C LYS A 164 2.65 -14.47 -5.01
N LEU A 165 2.85 -13.24 -5.53
CA LEU A 165 2.25 -12.80 -6.79
C LEU A 165 3.23 -12.95 -7.96
N HIS A 166 2.72 -13.42 -9.08
CA HIS A 166 3.46 -13.28 -10.33
C HIS A 166 3.58 -11.79 -10.70
N PRO A 167 4.73 -11.29 -11.21
CA PRO A 167 4.93 -9.87 -11.53
C PRO A 167 3.83 -9.24 -12.41
N LYS A 168 3.21 -10.01 -13.30
CA LYS A 168 2.07 -9.55 -14.10
C LYS A 168 0.84 -9.21 -13.24
N LEU A 169 0.59 -9.98 -12.18
CA LEU A 169 -0.53 -9.73 -11.25
C LEU A 169 -0.27 -8.48 -10.41
N LEU A 170 0.95 -8.31 -9.91
CA LEU A 170 1.38 -7.09 -9.23
C LEU A 170 1.17 -5.86 -10.14
N ARG A 171 1.64 -5.94 -11.38
CA ARG A 171 1.46 -4.87 -12.37
C ARG A 171 -0.02 -4.57 -12.65
N TYR A 172 -0.87 -5.59 -12.71
CA TYR A 172 -2.31 -5.42 -12.88
C TYR A 172 -2.91 -4.60 -11.73
N VAL A 173 -2.60 -4.95 -10.48
CA VAL A 173 -3.04 -4.22 -9.29
C VAL A 173 -2.57 -2.75 -9.35
N ILE A 174 -1.31 -2.50 -9.66
CA ILE A 174 -0.78 -1.12 -9.80
C ILE A 174 -1.56 -0.35 -10.87
N GLN A 175 -1.85 -0.97 -12.02
CA GLN A 175 -2.58 -0.34 -13.11
C GLN A 175 -4.03 0.00 -12.75
N MET A 176 -4.70 -0.77 -11.87
CA MET A 176 -6.05 -0.44 -11.39
C MET A 176 -6.07 0.95 -10.73
N PHE A 177 -5.07 1.28 -9.91
CA PHE A 177 -4.99 2.58 -9.23
C PHE A 177 -4.51 3.71 -10.15
N LYS A 178 -3.76 3.40 -11.20
CA LYS A 178 -3.28 4.38 -12.20
C LYS A 178 -4.30 4.67 -13.32
N ASN A 179 -5.26 3.80 -13.49
CA ASN A 179 -6.30 3.96 -14.51
C ASN A 179 -7.36 4.97 -14.05
N GLN A 180 -7.43 6.13 -14.71
CA GLN A 180 -8.36 7.21 -14.36
C GLN A 180 -9.83 6.83 -14.52
N GLU A 181 -10.16 5.88 -15.42
CA GLU A 181 -11.52 5.40 -15.62
C GLU A 181 -12.00 4.49 -14.48
N LEU A 182 -11.07 3.74 -13.87
CA LEU A 182 -11.36 2.91 -12.70
C LEU A 182 -11.26 3.72 -11.40
N ASN A 183 -10.24 4.54 -11.28
CA ASN A 183 -9.93 5.31 -10.06
C ASN A 183 -10.50 6.73 -10.11
N LYS A 184 -11.80 6.87 -10.31
CA LYS A 184 -12.48 8.18 -10.42
C LYS A 184 -12.47 8.98 -9.13
N LYS A 185 -12.36 8.32 -7.97
CA LYS A 185 -12.39 8.97 -6.66
C LYS A 185 -11.00 9.22 -6.05
N GLY A 186 -9.94 8.93 -6.80
CA GLY A 186 -8.57 9.22 -6.37
C GLY A 186 -8.08 8.33 -5.22
N ALA A 187 -8.49 7.06 -5.18
CA ALA A 187 -7.94 6.09 -4.26
C ALA A 187 -6.41 6.00 -4.39
N GLN A 188 -5.72 5.73 -3.30
CA GLN A 188 -4.27 5.65 -3.26
C GLN A 188 -3.81 4.26 -2.82
N LEU A 189 -2.73 3.76 -3.44
CA LEU A 189 -2.08 2.52 -3.07
C LEU A 189 -0.65 2.82 -2.60
N LEU A 190 -0.39 2.62 -1.32
CA LEU A 190 0.93 2.63 -0.71
C LEU A 190 1.33 1.20 -0.40
N PHE A 191 2.46 0.75 -0.92
CA PHE A 191 2.88 -0.64 -0.67
C PHE A 191 4.39 -0.76 -0.59
N SER A 192 4.85 -1.75 0.19
CA SER A 192 6.22 -2.22 0.13
C SER A 192 6.34 -3.38 -0.87
N SER A 193 7.52 -3.51 -1.49
CA SER A 193 7.78 -4.57 -2.47
C SER A 193 9.26 -4.82 -2.63
N HIS A 194 9.62 -6.08 -2.86
CA HIS A 194 10.95 -6.51 -3.31
C HIS A 194 11.02 -6.73 -4.82
N ASP A 195 9.89 -6.55 -5.54
CA ASP A 195 9.83 -6.76 -6.99
C ASP A 195 10.45 -5.59 -7.77
N LEU A 196 11.51 -5.86 -8.48
CA LEU A 196 12.15 -4.91 -9.37
C LEU A 196 11.55 -4.87 -10.78
N THR A 197 10.77 -5.87 -11.15
CA THR A 197 10.22 -5.96 -12.53
C THR A 197 9.21 -4.86 -12.82
N THR A 198 8.53 -4.34 -11.79
CA THR A 198 7.62 -3.20 -11.87
C THR A 198 8.29 -1.86 -11.61
N MET A 199 9.52 -1.83 -11.07
CA MET A 199 10.27 -0.61 -10.75
C MET A 199 10.85 0.04 -12.02
N LYS A 200 9.98 0.47 -12.91
CA LYS A 200 10.33 1.04 -14.23
C LYS A 200 9.75 2.43 -14.40
N ASN A 201 10.45 3.26 -15.18
CA ASN A 201 10.01 4.60 -15.54
C ASN A 201 8.71 4.61 -16.37
N THR A 202 8.33 3.47 -16.98
CA THR A 202 7.06 3.28 -17.67
C THR A 202 5.91 2.92 -16.72
N VAL A 203 6.22 2.57 -15.46
CA VAL A 203 5.24 2.20 -14.44
C VAL A 203 5.15 3.29 -13.38
N PHE A 204 6.27 3.81 -12.90
CA PHE A 204 6.33 4.78 -11.82
C PHE A 204 7.09 6.04 -12.22
N ARG A 205 6.66 7.18 -11.66
CA ARG A 205 7.45 8.40 -11.60
C ARG A 205 8.47 8.29 -10.46
N ARG A 206 9.49 9.13 -10.47
CA ARG A 206 10.54 9.15 -9.42
C ARG A 206 10.01 9.51 -8.04
N ASP A 207 8.97 10.34 -7.96
CA ASP A 207 8.31 10.75 -6.72
C ASP A 207 7.38 9.68 -6.15
N GLU A 208 7.08 8.64 -6.92
CA GLU A 208 6.30 7.48 -6.49
C GLU A 208 7.16 6.34 -5.94
N ILE A 209 8.50 6.40 -6.11
CA ILE A 209 9.43 5.38 -5.63
C ILE A 209 10.16 5.92 -4.41
N TRP A 210 10.07 5.17 -3.31
CA TRP A 210 10.72 5.46 -2.04
C TRP A 210 11.58 4.28 -1.61
N PHE A 211 12.74 4.58 -1.07
CA PHE A 211 13.66 3.60 -0.52
C PHE A 211 13.64 3.67 0.99
N ALA A 212 13.66 2.49 1.63
CA ALA A 212 13.96 2.34 3.03
C ALA A 212 15.36 1.71 3.12
N ALA A 213 16.30 2.43 3.67
CA ALA A 213 17.68 2.01 3.81
C ALA A 213 18.13 2.12 5.26
N MET A 214 19.20 1.43 5.59
CA MET A 214 19.87 1.56 6.89
C MET A 214 21.20 2.29 6.67
N ASN A 215 21.43 3.35 7.44
CA ASN A 215 22.69 4.09 7.39
C ASN A 215 23.78 3.38 8.22
N ASP A 216 25.00 3.91 8.20
CA ASP A 216 26.16 3.36 8.91
C ASP A 216 25.99 3.31 10.44
N ASN A 217 25.07 4.10 10.98
CA ASN A 217 24.73 4.12 12.41
C ASN A 217 23.63 3.11 12.76
N HIS A 218 23.20 2.26 11.81
CA HIS A 218 22.07 1.34 11.95
C HIS A 218 20.71 2.05 12.19
N GLU A 219 20.56 3.28 11.70
CA GLU A 219 19.31 4.02 11.72
C GLU A 219 18.59 3.86 10.39
N SER A 220 17.26 3.71 10.44
CA SER A 220 16.44 3.62 9.22
C SER A 220 16.23 4.99 8.60
N GLU A 221 16.48 5.10 7.32
CA GLU A 221 16.26 6.30 6.51
C GLU A 221 15.23 6.00 5.41
N ILE A 222 14.40 7.01 5.10
CA ILE A 222 13.42 6.93 4.00
C ILE A 222 13.64 8.15 3.10
N TYR A 223 13.85 7.89 1.81
CA TYR A 223 14.02 8.94 0.81
C TYR A 223 13.40 8.55 -0.53
N SER A 224 12.94 9.55 -1.29
CA SER A 224 12.37 9.31 -2.62
C SER A 224 13.46 9.30 -3.70
N LEU A 225 13.22 8.52 -4.76
CA LEU A 225 14.08 8.56 -5.95
C LEU A 225 14.12 9.96 -6.58
N TYR A 226 13.10 10.77 -6.38
CA TYR A 226 13.09 12.17 -6.85
C TYR A 226 14.03 13.08 -6.07
N GLU A 227 14.19 12.87 -4.75
CA GLU A 227 15.06 13.64 -3.87
C GLU A 227 16.50 13.17 -3.94
N PHE A 228 16.71 11.90 -4.31
CA PHE A 228 18.04 11.30 -4.40
C PHE A 228 18.96 12.09 -5.32
N ARG A 229 20.22 12.26 -4.89
CA ARG A 229 21.28 12.93 -5.62
C ARG A 229 22.41 11.94 -5.93
N GLN A 230 22.86 11.96 -7.17
CA GLN A 230 24.05 11.20 -7.57
C GLN A 230 25.33 11.90 -7.04
N GLU A 231 26.46 11.25 -7.13
CA GLU A 231 27.74 11.80 -6.67
C GLU A 231 28.08 13.16 -7.29
N ASP A 232 27.69 13.41 -8.52
CA ASP A 232 27.82 14.67 -9.23
C ASP A 232 26.75 15.72 -8.85
N ASN A 233 25.97 15.46 -7.80
CA ASN A 233 24.84 16.26 -7.30
C ASN A 233 23.67 16.41 -8.29
N THR A 234 23.64 15.64 -9.37
CA THR A 234 22.51 15.64 -10.32
C THR A 234 21.37 14.73 -9.83
N ARG A 235 20.17 15.00 -10.31
CA ARG A 235 19.00 14.12 -10.06
C ARG A 235 18.98 12.96 -11.04
N VAL A 236 18.45 11.83 -10.61
CA VAL A 236 18.15 10.70 -11.49
C VAL A 236 17.22 11.17 -12.62
N LYS A 237 17.55 10.85 -13.86
CA LYS A 237 16.72 11.22 -15.02
C LYS A 237 15.41 10.45 -14.99
N SER A 238 14.30 11.08 -15.41
CA SER A 238 12.98 10.42 -15.51
C SER A 238 12.96 9.27 -16.52
N THR A 239 13.90 9.24 -17.46
CA THR A 239 14.07 8.20 -18.48
C THR A 239 15.05 7.10 -18.08
N ALA A 240 15.62 7.16 -16.86
CA ALA A 240 16.55 6.15 -16.39
C ALA A 240 15.88 4.77 -16.21
N THR A 241 16.66 3.71 -16.31
CA THR A 241 16.24 2.34 -15.99
C THR A 241 16.39 2.14 -14.49
N PHE A 242 15.32 2.40 -13.73
CA PHE A 242 15.37 2.46 -12.26
C PHE A 242 15.75 1.11 -11.65
N ASP A 243 15.16 0.01 -12.12
CA ASP A 243 15.46 -1.36 -11.71
C ASP A 243 16.94 -1.72 -11.90
N LYS A 244 17.51 -1.41 -13.06
CA LYS A 244 18.90 -1.70 -13.37
C LYS A 244 19.86 -0.89 -12.48
N GLN A 245 19.60 0.42 -12.34
CA GLN A 245 20.44 1.31 -11.51
C GLN A 245 20.36 0.96 -10.02
N TYR A 246 19.20 0.46 -9.55
CA TYR A 246 19.07 -0.08 -8.19
C TYR A 246 19.99 -1.30 -7.98
N LEU A 247 19.93 -2.28 -8.90
CA LEU A 247 20.78 -3.48 -8.84
C LEU A 247 22.29 -3.17 -8.98
N GLU A 248 22.63 -2.03 -9.58
CA GLU A 248 24.01 -1.52 -9.66
C GLU A 248 24.46 -0.77 -8.37
N GLY A 249 23.60 -0.73 -7.33
CA GLY A 249 23.90 -0.06 -6.06
C GLY A 249 23.85 1.46 -6.10
N ARG A 250 23.36 2.06 -7.21
CA ARG A 250 23.46 3.52 -7.43
C ARG A 250 22.61 4.36 -6.49
N TYR A 251 21.65 3.75 -5.80
CA TYR A 251 20.69 4.46 -4.95
C TYR A 251 20.97 4.28 -3.45
N GLY A 252 21.95 3.44 -3.09
CA GLY A 252 22.37 3.23 -1.70
C GLY A 252 21.35 2.50 -0.81
N ALA A 253 20.35 1.84 -1.43
CA ALA A 253 19.30 1.10 -0.70
C ALA A 253 19.30 -0.40 -1.05
N ASP A 254 20.30 -0.87 -1.79
CA ASP A 254 20.45 -2.28 -2.12
C ASP A 254 21.09 -3.03 -0.97
N GLN A 255 20.79 -4.33 -0.87
CA GLN A 255 21.48 -5.21 0.06
C GLN A 255 22.91 -5.46 -0.41
N TYR A 256 23.88 -5.00 0.37
CA TYR A 256 25.26 -5.38 0.17
C TYR A 256 25.46 -6.86 0.53
N VAL A 257 25.72 -7.69 -0.47
CA VAL A 257 26.05 -9.10 -0.27
C VAL A 257 27.56 -9.30 -0.42
N ALA A 258 28.27 -9.42 0.69
CA ALA A 258 29.67 -9.77 0.69
C ALA A 258 29.82 -11.29 0.48
N TYR A 259 30.31 -11.71 -0.68
CA TYR A 259 30.57 -13.11 -0.99
C TYR A 259 31.86 -13.66 -0.38
N GLU A 260 32.41 -13.00 0.65
CA GLU A 260 33.69 -13.37 1.27
C GLU A 260 33.65 -14.77 1.89
N TRP A 261 32.55 -15.15 2.53
CA TRP A 261 32.38 -16.50 3.06
C TRP A 261 32.43 -17.57 1.97
N MET A 262 31.86 -17.34 0.81
CA MET A 262 31.90 -18.28 -0.33
C MET A 262 33.31 -18.44 -0.91
N LYS A 263 34.15 -17.42 -0.81
CA LYS A 263 35.58 -17.48 -1.26
C LYS A 263 36.43 -18.33 -0.34
N THR A 264 36.02 -18.49 0.94
CA THR A 264 36.73 -19.32 1.92
C THR A 264 36.25 -20.77 1.97
N ALA A 265 35.20 -21.10 1.20
CA ALA A 265 34.60 -22.43 1.17
C ALA A 265 35.39 -23.51 0.39
N GLU A 266 36.63 -23.22 -0.05
CA GLU A 266 37.54 -24.24 -0.58
C GLU A 266 37.98 -25.31 0.45
N ASN A 267 37.52 -25.17 1.72
CA ASN A 267 37.82 -26.09 2.84
C ASN A 267 36.64 -26.90 3.36
N PHE A 268 35.53 -27.03 2.59
CA PHE A 268 34.41 -27.92 2.93
C PHE A 268 34.42 -29.19 2.10
#